data_98f1db792155b3ad26cc4714b4f683b1
#
_entry.id   98f1db792155b3ad26cc4714b4f683b1
#
_cell.length_a   1.000
_cell.length_b   1.000
_cell.length_c   1.000
_cell.angle_alpha   90.00
_cell.angle_beta   90.00
_cell.angle_gamma   90.00
#
_symmetry.space_group_name_H-M   'P 1'
#
loop_
_entity.id
_entity.type
_entity.pdbx_description
1 polymer ?
#
loop_
_entity_poly.entity_id
_entity_poly.type
_entity_poly.pdbx_seq_one_letter_code
_entity_poly.pdbx_strand_id
1 'polypeptide(L)'
;MKRAAVIVLLLLATTLHAAKFDAKAAERFANLALACVHKEYPNKIAHNLNSDADVAPPRALTPAFYGCYDWHSSVHGHWLLARLARTFPDAPFAAAARAALAQSLTADNVAKEAAYLRGEGRASFERPYGLSWLLQLCAELREWDDPLARELSANLRPLEQAANERLATWLPKLSHPVRSGEHSQTAFALGLIIDSTNDTALKQLARDAAKRFYANDKACPLTYEPSGEDFLSPCIAEADAMRRVLPSKEYAAWLSGFLPKFDSLRPEVVVDPSDPKLAHLDGLNLSRAWMLEGIASGLPKSDPRVASLRKIAAAHRDAGLASVTGAHYEGGHWLGSFAVYLTTGRGLLRLP
;
A
#
# COMPACT_ATOMS: atom_id res chain seq x y z
N MET A 1 -4.12 -11.35 -69.89
CA MET A 1 -3.95 -12.16 -68.68
C MET A 1 -3.23 -11.31 -67.65
N LYS A 2 -3.94 -10.71 -66.67
CA LYS A 2 -3.36 -9.88 -65.60
C LYS A 2 -3.21 -10.74 -64.38
N ARG A 3 -2.00 -10.96 -63.88
CA ARG A 3 -1.71 -11.66 -62.63
C ARG A 3 -1.85 -10.69 -61.45
N ALA A 4 -2.81 -10.92 -60.57
CA ALA A 4 -2.96 -10.18 -59.34
C ALA A 4 -2.01 -10.83 -58.28
N ALA A 5 -1.09 -10.02 -57.76
CA ALA A 5 -0.23 -10.42 -56.63
C ALA A 5 -1.01 -10.17 -55.34
N VAL A 6 -1.24 -11.26 -54.57
CA VAL A 6 -1.81 -11.20 -53.23
C VAL A 6 -0.66 -10.96 -52.23
N ILE A 7 -0.62 -9.76 -51.65
CA ILE A 7 0.32 -9.46 -50.54
C ILE A 7 -0.33 -9.95 -49.25
N VAL A 8 0.21 -11.02 -48.68
CA VAL A 8 -0.17 -11.50 -47.32
C VAL A 8 0.62 -10.66 -46.32
N LEU A 9 -0.05 -9.72 -45.64
CA LEU A 9 0.51 -9.03 -44.48
C LEU A 9 0.45 -9.98 -43.28
N LEU A 10 1.61 -10.53 -42.90
CA LEU A 10 1.81 -11.21 -41.63
C LEU A 10 1.84 -10.16 -40.51
N LEU A 11 0.73 -9.99 -39.79
CA LEU A 11 0.69 -9.28 -38.51
C LEU A 11 1.42 -10.13 -37.47
N LEU A 12 2.68 -9.81 -37.20
CA LEU A 12 3.40 -10.28 -36.02
C LEU A 12 2.77 -9.65 -34.79
N ALA A 13 1.88 -10.37 -34.13
CA ALA A 13 1.43 -10.06 -32.79
C ALA A 13 2.60 -10.25 -31.82
N THR A 14 3.34 -9.20 -31.55
CA THR A 14 4.29 -9.17 -30.44
C THR A 14 3.48 -9.23 -29.16
N THR A 15 3.39 -10.42 -28.56
CA THR A 15 2.94 -10.55 -27.16
C THR A 15 3.98 -9.84 -26.29
N LEU A 16 3.70 -8.60 -25.89
CA LEU A 16 4.45 -7.98 -24.81
C LEU A 16 4.23 -8.85 -23.56
N HIS A 17 5.20 -9.71 -23.26
CA HIS A 17 5.31 -10.32 -21.95
C HIS A 17 5.66 -9.17 -21.00
N ALA A 18 4.77 -8.88 -20.03
CA ALA A 18 5.14 -8.02 -18.91
C ALA A 18 6.45 -8.56 -18.33
N ALA A 19 7.48 -7.72 -18.29
CA ALA A 19 8.78 -8.14 -17.80
C ALA A 19 8.61 -8.71 -16.39
N LYS A 20 9.10 -9.93 -16.17
CA LYS A 20 9.02 -10.60 -14.88
C LYS A 20 9.76 -9.74 -13.87
N PHE A 21 9.12 -9.42 -12.73
CA PHE A 21 9.77 -8.72 -11.64
C PHE A 21 10.91 -9.58 -11.09
N ASP A 22 12.15 -9.21 -11.36
CA ASP A 22 13.38 -9.92 -11.01
C ASP A 22 14.22 -9.14 -9.98
N ALA A 23 15.32 -9.72 -9.55
CA ALA A 23 16.23 -9.12 -8.57
C ALA A 23 16.80 -7.77 -9.04
N LYS A 24 17.06 -7.59 -10.35
CA LYS A 24 17.57 -6.33 -10.92
C LYS A 24 16.51 -5.22 -10.87
N ALA A 25 15.26 -5.55 -11.20
CA ALA A 25 14.15 -4.62 -11.05
C ALA A 25 13.88 -4.27 -9.58
N ALA A 26 14.00 -5.26 -8.68
CA ALA A 26 13.85 -5.10 -7.24
C ALA A 26 14.94 -4.21 -6.62
N GLU A 27 16.19 -4.31 -7.11
CA GLU A 27 17.32 -3.53 -6.61
C GLU A 27 17.07 -2.02 -6.68
N ARG A 28 16.47 -1.53 -7.76
CA ARG A 28 16.10 -0.13 -7.89
C ARG A 28 15.20 0.33 -6.74
N PHE A 29 14.19 -0.45 -6.39
CA PHE A 29 13.26 -0.11 -5.31
C PHE A 29 13.90 -0.28 -3.93
N ALA A 30 14.73 -1.31 -3.75
CA ALA A 30 15.49 -1.50 -2.52
C ALA A 30 16.40 -0.30 -2.24
N ASN A 31 17.10 0.20 -3.26
CA ASN A 31 18.00 1.35 -3.14
C ASN A 31 17.26 2.64 -2.77
N LEU A 32 16.02 2.86 -3.26
CA LEU A 32 15.20 4.00 -2.84
C LEU A 32 14.90 3.95 -1.34
N ALA A 33 14.50 2.78 -0.82
CA ALA A 33 14.24 2.62 0.60
C ALA A 33 15.51 2.72 1.46
N LEU A 34 16.61 2.07 1.05
CA LEU A 34 17.91 2.16 1.73
C LEU A 34 18.43 3.59 1.81
N ALA A 35 18.18 4.41 0.78
CA ALA A 35 18.58 5.81 0.77
C ALA A 35 17.75 6.69 1.72
N CYS A 36 16.58 6.23 2.19
CA CYS A 36 15.68 7.06 2.97
C CYS A 36 15.39 6.59 4.40
N VAL A 37 15.39 5.28 4.71
CA VAL A 37 14.95 4.78 6.03
C VAL A 37 15.75 5.34 7.23
N HIS A 38 16.98 5.78 7.00
CA HIS A 38 17.83 6.44 8.00
C HIS A 38 18.15 7.91 7.67
N LYS A 39 17.48 8.48 6.66
CA LYS A 39 17.60 9.90 6.32
C LYS A 39 16.62 10.71 7.15
N GLU A 40 17.10 11.40 8.18
CA GLU A 40 16.26 12.11 9.14
C GLU A 40 15.59 13.35 8.52
N TYR A 41 16.27 14.06 7.63
CA TYR A 41 15.78 15.31 7.05
C TYR A 41 15.84 15.32 5.51
N PRO A 42 14.88 16.03 4.83
CA PRO A 42 13.71 16.72 5.39
C PRO A 42 12.72 15.76 6.04
N ASN A 43 11.93 16.24 7.02
CA ASN A 43 10.98 15.41 7.76
C ASN A 43 9.71 16.19 8.12
N LYS A 44 8.58 15.50 8.06
CA LYS A 44 7.26 16.01 8.42
C LYS A 44 6.74 15.27 9.64
N ILE A 45 6.95 15.82 10.82
CA ILE A 45 6.38 15.30 12.07
C ILE A 45 4.89 15.65 12.12
N ALA A 46 4.06 14.65 12.37
CA ALA A 46 2.60 14.80 12.45
C ALA A 46 2.07 14.40 13.84
N HIS A 47 2.31 15.24 14.86
CA HIS A 47 1.76 15.07 16.20
C HIS A 47 1.27 16.37 16.81
N ASN A 48 0.41 16.29 17.82
CA ASN A 48 0.02 17.43 18.61
C ASN A 48 1.07 17.72 19.68
N LEU A 49 1.37 18.97 19.91
CA LEU A 49 2.21 19.44 21.03
C LEU A 49 1.30 19.83 22.19
N ASN A 50 1.54 19.26 23.36
CA ASN A 50 0.85 19.66 24.60
C ASN A 50 1.68 20.70 25.37
N SER A 51 3.00 20.73 25.14
CA SER A 51 3.95 21.67 25.75
C SER A 51 5.26 21.67 24.95
N ASP A 52 6.18 22.57 25.33
CA ASP A 52 7.53 22.63 24.78
C ASP A 52 8.32 21.32 24.95
N ALA A 53 7.98 20.52 25.95
CA ALA A 53 8.58 19.21 26.18
C ALA A 53 8.28 18.17 25.08
N ASP A 54 7.26 18.43 24.25
CA ASP A 54 6.92 17.58 23.10
C ASP A 54 7.78 17.89 21.85
N VAL A 55 8.54 18.97 21.88
CA VAL A 55 9.39 19.38 20.76
C VAL A 55 10.70 18.61 20.80
N ALA A 56 10.90 17.72 19.83
CA ALA A 56 12.14 16.96 19.69
C ALA A 56 12.38 16.59 18.22
N PRO A 57 13.64 16.27 17.84
CA PRO A 57 13.92 15.79 16.49
C PRO A 57 13.29 14.41 16.23
N PRO A 58 13.02 14.07 14.94
CA PRO A 58 12.35 12.82 14.56
C PRO A 58 12.94 11.59 15.23
N ARG A 59 14.27 11.42 15.21
CA ARG A 59 14.96 10.26 15.80
C ARG A 59 14.76 10.12 17.31
N ALA A 60 14.56 11.22 18.02
CA ALA A 60 14.29 11.19 19.45
C ALA A 60 12.84 10.79 19.76
N LEU A 61 11.90 11.19 18.89
CA LEU A 61 10.46 10.91 19.02
C LEU A 61 10.13 9.47 18.62
N THR A 62 10.61 9.06 17.43
CA THR A 62 10.28 7.78 16.80
C THR A 62 11.55 7.09 16.30
N PRO A 63 12.37 6.51 17.21
CA PRO A 63 13.72 6.03 16.88
C PRO A 63 13.75 4.82 15.94
N ALA A 64 12.66 4.06 15.80
CA ALA A 64 12.57 2.98 14.84
C ALA A 64 12.23 3.49 13.43
N PHE A 65 11.35 4.51 13.32
CA PHE A 65 10.82 4.96 12.03
C PHE A 65 10.94 6.49 11.84
N TYR A 66 12.17 7.00 11.92
CA TYR A 66 12.44 8.45 11.84
C TYR A 66 12.77 8.96 10.44
N GLY A 67 13.06 8.05 9.50
CA GLY A 67 13.50 8.41 8.15
C GLY A 67 12.36 8.57 7.13
N CYS A 68 12.73 8.60 5.85
CA CYS A 68 11.81 8.64 4.71
C CYS A 68 10.75 9.76 4.77
N TYR A 69 11.12 10.97 5.24
CA TYR A 69 10.25 12.15 5.27
C TYR A 69 9.17 12.15 6.36
N ASP A 70 8.49 11.02 6.60
CA ASP A 70 7.48 10.87 7.65
C ASP A 70 7.42 9.42 8.19
N TRP A 71 6.67 9.24 9.26
CA TRP A 71 6.60 7.98 9.97
C TRP A 71 6.07 6.82 9.10
N HIS A 72 4.94 7.02 8.45
CA HIS A 72 4.34 5.95 7.65
C HIS A 72 5.18 5.58 6.43
N SER A 73 5.85 6.53 5.80
CA SER A 73 6.77 6.26 4.70
C SER A 73 7.99 5.47 5.17
N SER A 74 8.51 5.75 6.37
CA SER A 74 9.54 4.93 6.99
C SER A 74 9.05 3.51 7.22
N VAL A 75 7.85 3.33 7.78
CA VAL A 75 7.25 2.01 8.04
C VAL A 75 7.14 1.18 6.78
N HIS A 76 6.53 1.73 5.72
CA HIS A 76 6.39 0.94 4.48
C HIS A 76 7.68 0.85 3.67
N GLY A 77 8.66 1.73 3.89
CA GLY A 77 10.04 1.55 3.42
C GLY A 77 10.71 0.34 4.06
N HIS A 78 10.57 0.16 5.37
CA HIS A 78 11.05 -1.04 6.08
C HIS A 78 10.29 -2.31 5.63
N TRP A 79 8.97 -2.22 5.41
CA TRP A 79 8.22 -3.31 4.80
C TRP A 79 8.77 -3.72 3.43
N LEU A 80 9.04 -2.73 2.57
CA LEU A 80 9.65 -2.96 1.26
C LEU A 80 10.97 -3.72 1.39
N LEU A 81 11.87 -3.28 2.29
CA LEU A 81 13.16 -3.94 2.52
C LEU A 81 12.97 -5.39 3.01
N ALA A 82 12.06 -5.64 3.97
CA ALA A 82 11.74 -6.97 4.44
C ALA A 82 11.20 -7.86 3.32
N ARG A 83 10.25 -7.34 2.52
CA ARG A 83 9.64 -8.05 1.40
C ARG A 83 10.66 -8.43 0.34
N LEU A 84 11.55 -7.52 -0.03
CA LEU A 84 12.55 -7.77 -1.06
C LEU A 84 13.68 -8.68 -0.57
N ALA A 85 14.18 -8.51 0.67
CA ALA A 85 15.18 -9.40 1.25
C ALA A 85 14.67 -10.84 1.39
N ARG A 86 13.38 -11.02 1.72
CA ARG A 86 12.71 -12.32 1.74
C ARG A 86 12.57 -12.94 0.35
N THR A 87 12.19 -12.11 -0.64
CA THR A 87 11.89 -12.59 -2.01
C THR A 87 13.16 -12.88 -2.82
N PHE A 88 14.23 -12.12 -2.57
CA PHE A 88 15.51 -12.19 -3.27
C PHE A 88 16.67 -12.27 -2.26
N PRO A 89 16.81 -13.35 -1.50
CA PRO A 89 17.77 -13.44 -0.40
C PRO A 89 19.24 -13.33 -0.85
N ASP A 90 19.54 -13.72 -2.09
CA ASP A 90 20.89 -13.69 -2.65
C ASP A 90 21.18 -12.44 -3.50
N ALA A 91 20.24 -11.47 -3.56
CA ALA A 91 20.45 -10.26 -4.32
C ALA A 91 21.47 -9.32 -3.64
N PRO A 92 22.23 -8.50 -4.41
CA PRO A 92 23.25 -7.61 -3.85
C PRO A 92 22.76 -6.69 -2.74
N PHE A 93 21.50 -6.24 -2.80
CA PHE A 93 20.87 -5.36 -1.80
C PHE A 93 20.43 -6.10 -0.52
N ALA A 94 20.32 -7.44 -0.53
CA ALA A 94 19.70 -8.18 0.57
C ALA A 94 20.45 -8.01 1.89
N ALA A 95 21.78 -8.03 1.88
CA ALA A 95 22.59 -7.83 3.08
C ALA A 95 22.38 -6.43 3.68
N ALA A 96 22.37 -5.38 2.84
CA ALA A 96 22.13 -4.00 3.27
C ALA A 96 20.69 -3.82 3.80
N ALA A 97 19.69 -4.43 3.17
CA ALA A 97 18.31 -4.41 3.63
C ALA A 97 18.16 -5.06 5.02
N ARG A 98 18.78 -6.21 5.24
CA ARG A 98 18.80 -6.91 6.54
C ARG A 98 19.48 -6.07 7.63
N ALA A 99 20.61 -5.43 7.30
CA ALA A 99 21.32 -4.55 8.24
C ALA A 99 20.47 -3.32 8.62
N ALA A 100 19.80 -2.69 7.64
CA ALA A 100 18.91 -1.56 7.88
C ALA A 100 17.72 -1.93 8.79
N LEU A 101 17.09 -3.09 8.56
CA LEU A 101 16.03 -3.61 9.42
C LEU A 101 16.52 -3.86 10.84
N ALA A 102 17.69 -4.50 11.01
CA ALA A 102 18.27 -4.79 12.33
C ALA A 102 18.64 -3.51 13.09
N GLN A 103 19.14 -2.48 12.40
CA GLN A 103 19.48 -1.19 13.00
C GLN A 103 18.24 -0.46 13.54
N SER A 104 17.13 -0.48 12.81
CA SER A 104 15.91 0.23 13.19
C SER A 104 15.10 -0.51 14.24
N LEU A 105 14.89 -1.82 14.05
CA LEU A 105 13.90 -2.61 14.79
C LEU A 105 14.50 -3.29 16.03
N THR A 106 15.35 -2.57 16.76
CA THR A 106 15.85 -3.04 18.05
C THR A 106 14.75 -3.01 19.11
N ALA A 107 14.86 -3.87 20.14
CA ALA A 107 13.89 -3.89 21.24
C ALA A 107 13.77 -2.52 21.95
N ASP A 108 14.89 -1.79 22.12
CA ASP A 108 14.92 -0.47 22.74
C ASP A 108 14.21 0.60 21.90
N ASN A 109 14.52 0.70 20.59
CA ASN A 109 13.86 1.63 19.69
C ASN A 109 12.36 1.39 19.66
N VAL A 110 11.95 0.14 19.51
CA VAL A 110 10.52 -0.23 19.41
C VAL A 110 9.78 0.02 20.72
N ALA A 111 10.41 -0.22 21.88
CA ALA A 111 9.81 0.08 23.19
C ALA A 111 9.56 1.60 23.36
N LYS A 112 10.52 2.44 22.98
CA LYS A 112 10.37 3.91 22.98
C LYS A 112 9.27 4.36 22.05
N GLU A 113 9.19 3.79 20.87
CA GLU A 113 8.18 4.12 19.87
C GLU A 113 6.77 3.67 20.29
N ALA A 114 6.66 2.50 20.92
CA ALA A 114 5.39 2.05 21.49
C ALA A 114 4.92 2.96 22.64
N ALA A 115 5.85 3.44 23.47
CA ALA A 115 5.56 4.43 24.50
C ALA A 115 5.11 5.77 23.89
N TYR A 116 5.80 6.24 22.84
CA TYR A 116 5.41 7.43 22.10
C TYR A 116 3.99 7.30 21.52
N LEU A 117 3.68 6.20 20.85
CA LEU A 117 2.35 5.95 20.29
C LEU A 117 1.25 5.96 21.37
N ARG A 118 1.52 5.48 22.60
CA ARG A 118 0.58 5.47 23.71
C ARG A 118 0.51 6.80 24.46
N GLY A 119 1.40 7.74 24.17
CA GLY A 119 1.49 9.04 24.84
C GLY A 119 0.23 9.89 24.71
N GLU A 120 0.06 10.84 25.59
CA GLU A 120 -1.01 11.82 25.55
C GLU A 120 -0.94 12.66 24.26
N GLY A 121 -2.10 13.03 23.70
CA GLY A 121 -2.19 13.79 22.45
C GLY A 121 -1.91 12.96 21.18
N ARG A 122 -1.57 11.66 21.27
CA ARG A 122 -1.22 10.81 20.13
C ARG A 122 -2.38 9.98 19.57
N ALA A 123 -3.62 10.23 20.01
CA ALA A 123 -4.78 9.40 19.63
C ALA A 123 -5.05 9.32 18.12
N SER A 124 -4.71 10.36 17.35
CA SER A 124 -4.87 10.42 15.90
C SER A 124 -3.57 10.16 15.12
N PHE A 125 -2.43 10.02 15.82
CA PHE A 125 -1.15 9.81 15.17
C PHE A 125 -1.17 8.58 14.27
N GLU A 126 -0.86 8.80 12.99
CA GLU A 126 -0.75 7.77 11.93
C GLU A 126 -2.00 6.88 11.70
N ARG A 127 -3.12 7.25 12.25
CA ARG A 127 -4.39 6.52 12.14
C ARG A 127 -5.22 6.99 10.95
N PRO A 128 -5.68 6.08 10.03
CA PRO A 128 -5.46 4.63 10.09
C PRO A 128 -4.29 4.14 9.24
N TYR A 129 -3.79 4.91 8.29
CA TYR A 129 -2.90 4.51 7.21
C TYR A 129 -1.56 3.95 7.69
N GLY A 130 -0.81 4.73 8.46
CA GLY A 130 0.50 4.33 8.95
C GLY A 130 0.43 3.12 9.87
N LEU A 131 -0.58 3.06 10.76
CA LEU A 131 -0.79 1.90 11.64
C LEU A 131 -1.13 0.63 10.84
N SER A 132 -1.88 0.74 9.75
CA SER A 132 -2.19 -0.39 8.88
C SER A 132 -0.96 -0.90 8.12
N TRP A 133 -0.06 0.00 7.69
CA TRP A 133 1.22 -0.37 7.11
C TRP A 133 2.17 -1.02 8.13
N LEU A 134 2.12 -0.58 9.40
CA LEU A 134 2.87 -1.25 10.46
C LEU A 134 2.41 -2.71 10.62
N LEU A 135 1.10 -2.97 10.61
CA LEU A 135 0.59 -4.35 10.64
C LEU A 135 1.06 -5.15 9.43
N GLN A 136 1.17 -4.52 8.26
CA GLN A 136 1.68 -5.14 7.04
C GLN A 136 3.18 -5.50 7.18
N LEU A 137 4.00 -4.66 7.81
CA LEU A 137 5.39 -4.98 8.14
C LEU A 137 5.48 -6.15 9.12
N CYS A 138 4.68 -6.13 10.18
CA CYS A 138 4.62 -7.21 11.16
C CYS A 138 4.23 -8.55 10.51
N ALA A 139 3.25 -8.53 9.60
CA ALA A 139 2.86 -9.73 8.85
C ALA A 139 4.00 -10.26 7.97
N GLU A 140 4.71 -9.39 7.25
CA GLU A 140 5.83 -9.78 6.39
C GLU A 140 6.94 -10.47 7.17
N LEU A 141 7.29 -9.94 8.36
CA LEU A 141 8.30 -10.55 9.23
C LEU A 141 7.83 -11.89 9.83
N ARG A 142 6.55 -12.03 10.18
CA ARG A 142 6.00 -13.32 10.65
C ARG A 142 6.01 -14.40 9.57
N GLU A 143 5.78 -14.01 8.34
CA GLU A 143 5.75 -14.91 7.19
C GLU A 143 7.15 -15.29 6.67
N TRP A 144 8.18 -14.58 7.12
CA TRP A 144 9.56 -14.81 6.69
C TRP A 144 10.24 -15.83 7.62
N ASP A 145 10.45 -17.04 7.13
CA ASP A 145 11.16 -18.09 7.87
C ASP A 145 12.68 -17.83 7.87
N ASP A 146 13.10 -16.94 8.78
CA ASP A 146 14.46 -16.46 8.91
C ASP A 146 14.76 -16.11 10.38
N PRO A 147 15.97 -16.41 10.93
CA PRO A 147 16.31 -16.06 12.32
C PRO A 147 16.18 -14.57 12.63
N LEU A 148 16.67 -13.70 11.74
CA LEU A 148 16.55 -12.25 11.92
C LEU A 148 15.08 -11.82 11.92
N ALA A 149 14.27 -12.32 10.99
CA ALA A 149 12.85 -11.98 10.92
C ALA A 149 12.10 -12.40 12.19
N ARG A 150 12.42 -13.54 12.77
CA ARG A 150 11.85 -13.99 14.06
C ARG A 150 12.23 -13.05 15.21
N GLU A 151 13.49 -12.63 15.28
CA GLU A 151 13.95 -11.64 16.26
C GLU A 151 13.23 -10.30 16.09
N LEU A 152 13.21 -9.73 14.87
CA LEU A 152 12.57 -8.45 14.58
C LEU A 152 11.06 -8.49 14.81
N SER A 153 10.42 -9.61 14.50
CA SER A 153 9.00 -9.83 14.80
C SER A 153 8.73 -9.84 16.31
N ALA A 154 9.63 -10.44 17.10
CA ALA A 154 9.53 -10.40 18.55
C ALA A 154 9.71 -8.98 19.11
N ASN A 155 10.69 -8.24 18.59
CA ASN A 155 10.95 -6.85 18.98
C ASN A 155 9.74 -5.93 18.65
N LEU A 156 9.10 -6.10 17.49
CA LEU A 156 7.96 -5.26 17.07
C LEU A 156 6.67 -5.51 17.86
N ARG A 157 6.57 -6.60 18.60
CA ARG A 157 5.33 -6.99 19.31
C ARG A 157 4.69 -5.89 20.17
N PRO A 158 5.44 -5.09 20.99
CA PRO A 158 4.84 -4.02 21.81
C PRO A 158 4.21 -2.91 20.95
N LEU A 159 4.82 -2.58 19.81
CA LEU A 159 4.32 -1.55 18.89
C LEU A 159 3.13 -2.06 18.06
N GLU A 160 3.18 -3.32 17.60
CA GLU A 160 2.05 -3.99 16.95
C GLU A 160 0.82 -4.03 17.86
N GLN A 161 1.02 -4.38 19.13
CA GLN A 161 -0.05 -4.37 20.13
C GLN A 161 -0.65 -2.97 20.31
N ALA A 162 0.19 -1.93 20.44
CA ALA A 162 -0.28 -0.54 20.54
C ALA A 162 -1.09 -0.10 19.32
N ALA A 163 -0.69 -0.51 18.12
CA ALA A 163 -1.43 -0.24 16.89
C ALA A 163 -2.78 -0.98 16.86
N ASN A 164 -2.80 -2.26 17.21
CA ASN A 164 -4.04 -3.06 17.30
C ASN A 164 -5.04 -2.44 18.30
N GLU A 165 -4.58 -2.08 19.49
CA GLU A 165 -5.39 -1.40 20.53
C GLU A 165 -5.98 -0.07 20.03
N ARG A 166 -5.16 0.73 19.33
CA ARG A 166 -5.57 2.01 18.76
C ARG A 166 -6.63 1.84 17.70
N LEU A 167 -6.45 0.92 16.77
CA LEU A 167 -7.40 0.64 15.69
C LEU A 167 -8.70 0.03 16.23
N ALA A 168 -8.60 -0.91 17.17
CA ALA A 168 -9.76 -1.54 17.81
C ALA A 168 -10.61 -0.55 18.62
N THR A 169 -9.96 0.42 19.28
CA THR A 169 -10.68 1.46 20.05
C THR A 169 -11.31 2.52 19.15
N TRP A 170 -10.72 2.81 18.01
CA TRP A 170 -11.18 3.85 17.09
C TRP A 170 -12.31 3.38 16.17
N LEU A 171 -12.16 2.21 15.56
CA LEU A 171 -13.01 1.76 14.47
C LEU A 171 -14.51 1.67 14.85
N PRO A 172 -14.91 1.26 16.09
CA PRO A 172 -16.30 1.29 16.50
C PRO A 172 -16.89 2.70 16.63
N LYS A 173 -16.05 3.71 16.89
CA LYS A 173 -16.47 5.12 17.06
C LYS A 173 -16.67 5.83 15.73
N LEU A 174 -16.20 5.25 14.64
CA LEU A 174 -16.33 5.83 13.31
C LEU A 174 -17.76 5.60 12.80
N SER A 175 -18.57 6.66 12.80
CA SER A 175 -19.98 6.61 12.36
C SER A 175 -20.13 6.51 10.85
N HIS A 176 -19.20 7.13 10.10
CA HIS A 176 -19.14 7.13 8.64
C HIS A 176 -17.71 6.83 8.17
N PRO A 177 -17.53 6.10 7.06
CA PRO A 177 -16.18 5.89 6.51
C PRO A 177 -15.64 7.20 5.92
N VAL A 178 -14.33 7.39 6.02
CA VAL A 178 -13.65 8.46 5.30
C VAL A 178 -13.38 7.99 3.88
N ARG A 179 -13.91 8.72 2.89
CA ARG A 179 -13.83 8.41 1.44
C ARG A 179 -12.92 9.40 0.70
N SER A 180 -11.77 9.73 1.30
CA SER A 180 -10.75 10.55 0.63
C SER A 180 -9.81 9.67 -0.18
N GLY A 181 -9.07 10.27 -1.11
CA GLY A 181 -7.98 9.60 -1.84
C GLY A 181 -6.63 9.65 -1.11
N GLU A 182 -6.62 10.00 0.19
CA GLU A 182 -5.43 10.20 0.99
C GLU A 182 -5.36 9.28 2.23
N HIS A 183 -4.39 9.56 3.14
CA HIS A 183 -4.05 8.75 4.31
C HIS A 183 -5.21 8.42 5.26
N SER A 184 -6.24 9.28 5.32
CA SER A 184 -7.41 9.05 6.16
C SER A 184 -8.40 8.03 5.60
N GLN A 185 -8.20 7.52 4.37
CA GLN A 185 -9.12 6.61 3.70
C GLN A 185 -9.35 5.32 4.49
N THR A 186 -10.64 5.04 4.75
CA THR A 186 -11.03 3.88 5.56
C THR A 186 -10.93 2.56 4.80
N ALA A 187 -11.35 2.50 3.55
CA ALA A 187 -11.43 1.24 2.78
C ALA A 187 -10.07 0.59 2.58
N PHE A 188 -9.05 1.35 2.18
CA PHE A 188 -7.68 0.84 2.02
C PHE A 188 -7.11 0.34 3.36
N ALA A 189 -7.29 1.12 4.43
CA ALA A 189 -6.83 0.72 5.76
C ALA A 189 -7.49 -0.58 6.24
N LEU A 190 -8.81 -0.73 6.05
CA LEU A 190 -9.52 -1.98 6.37
C LEU A 190 -8.97 -3.16 5.57
N GLY A 191 -8.66 -2.97 4.29
CA GLY A 191 -8.01 -3.99 3.46
C GLY A 191 -6.69 -4.47 4.03
N LEU A 192 -5.78 -3.54 4.40
CA LEU A 192 -4.50 -3.88 5.03
C LEU A 192 -4.68 -4.56 6.39
N ILE A 193 -5.59 -4.08 7.25
CA ILE A 193 -5.87 -4.68 8.56
C ILE A 193 -6.34 -6.13 8.38
N ILE A 194 -7.30 -6.38 7.50
CA ILE A 194 -7.84 -7.73 7.25
C ILE A 194 -6.75 -8.69 6.76
N ASP A 195 -5.86 -8.21 5.88
CA ASP A 195 -4.80 -9.03 5.29
C ASP A 195 -3.64 -9.30 6.26
N SER A 196 -3.38 -8.40 7.22
CA SER A 196 -2.10 -8.36 7.93
C SER A 196 -2.17 -8.64 9.42
N THR A 197 -3.24 -8.25 10.12
CA THR A 197 -3.31 -8.46 11.57
C THR A 197 -3.44 -9.94 11.93
N ASN A 198 -2.72 -10.36 12.97
CA ASN A 198 -2.90 -11.65 13.64
C ASN A 198 -3.89 -11.60 14.81
N ASP A 199 -4.35 -10.41 15.17
CA ASP A 199 -5.42 -10.22 16.15
C ASP A 199 -6.77 -10.56 15.49
N THR A 200 -7.33 -11.71 15.89
CA THR A 200 -8.57 -12.23 15.32
C THR A 200 -9.79 -11.34 15.63
N ALA A 201 -9.79 -10.67 16.78
CA ALA A 201 -10.86 -9.75 17.17
C ALA A 201 -10.80 -8.47 16.31
N LEU A 202 -9.63 -7.88 16.13
CA LEU A 202 -9.45 -6.72 15.24
C LEU A 202 -9.79 -7.08 13.79
N LYS A 203 -9.36 -8.25 13.31
CA LYS A 203 -9.69 -8.74 11.96
C LYS A 203 -11.19 -8.84 11.74
N GLN A 204 -11.90 -9.43 12.71
CA GLN A 204 -13.37 -9.54 12.63
C GLN A 204 -14.02 -8.15 12.69
N LEU A 205 -13.57 -7.28 13.60
CA LEU A 205 -14.06 -5.91 13.70
C LEU A 205 -13.88 -5.12 12.37
N ALA A 206 -12.74 -5.30 11.70
CA ALA A 206 -12.48 -4.66 10.39
C ALA A 206 -13.42 -5.21 9.30
N ARG A 207 -13.69 -6.53 9.28
CA ARG A 207 -14.65 -7.15 8.35
C ARG A 207 -16.08 -6.66 8.60
N ASP A 208 -16.48 -6.55 9.84
CA ASP A 208 -17.82 -6.07 10.21
C ASP A 208 -17.98 -4.57 9.89
N ALA A 209 -16.94 -3.77 10.12
CA ALA A 209 -16.90 -2.37 9.74
C ALA A 209 -17.01 -2.19 8.22
N ALA A 210 -16.28 -2.98 7.41
CA ALA A 210 -16.38 -2.93 5.96
C ALA A 210 -17.82 -3.24 5.49
N LYS A 211 -18.45 -4.28 6.04
CA LYS A 211 -19.85 -4.60 5.71
C LYS A 211 -20.80 -3.47 6.14
N ARG A 212 -20.65 -2.95 7.36
CA ARG A 212 -21.48 -1.87 7.90
C ARG A 212 -21.42 -0.61 7.04
N PHE A 213 -20.23 -0.27 6.54
CA PHE A 213 -20.01 0.96 5.79
C PHE A 213 -20.40 0.83 4.32
N TYR A 214 -20.16 -0.32 3.69
CA TYR A 214 -20.12 -0.42 2.24
C TYR A 214 -21.13 -1.40 1.63
N ALA A 215 -21.78 -2.27 2.42
CA ALA A 215 -22.66 -3.29 1.85
C ALA A 215 -23.85 -2.72 1.06
N ASN A 216 -24.31 -1.53 1.42
CA ASN A 216 -25.46 -0.87 0.79
C ASN A 216 -25.07 0.21 -0.24
N ASP A 217 -23.77 0.45 -0.46
CA ASP A 217 -23.31 1.47 -1.38
C ASP A 217 -23.57 1.07 -2.83
N LYS A 218 -23.95 2.06 -3.64
CA LYS A 218 -24.32 1.90 -5.05
C LYS A 218 -23.84 3.07 -5.87
N ALA A 219 -23.59 2.83 -7.15
CA ALA A 219 -23.28 3.84 -8.16
C ALA A 219 -22.20 4.85 -7.72
N CYS A 220 -21.05 4.31 -7.24
CA CYS A 220 -19.94 5.16 -6.80
C CYS A 220 -19.58 6.17 -7.90
N PRO A 221 -19.47 7.50 -7.57
CA PRO A 221 -19.30 8.55 -8.57
C PRO A 221 -17.85 8.62 -9.07
N LEU A 222 -17.39 7.60 -9.78
CA LEU A 222 -16.02 7.47 -10.28
C LEU A 222 -15.59 8.63 -11.18
N THR A 223 -16.54 9.39 -11.72
CA THR A 223 -16.29 10.60 -12.54
C THR A 223 -15.80 11.80 -11.71
N TYR A 224 -15.90 11.74 -10.38
CA TYR A 224 -15.35 12.74 -9.48
C TYR A 224 -13.91 12.42 -9.06
N GLU A 225 -13.37 11.28 -9.50
CA GLU A 225 -11.99 10.88 -9.25
C GLU A 225 -11.11 11.09 -10.49
N PRO A 226 -9.84 11.47 -10.28
CA PRO A 226 -9.24 11.76 -8.97
C PRO A 226 -9.54 13.18 -8.48
N SER A 227 -9.40 13.40 -7.17
CA SER A 227 -9.07 14.70 -6.63
C SER A 227 -7.61 15.02 -6.91
N GLY A 228 -7.23 16.31 -6.89
CA GLY A 228 -5.90 16.77 -7.35
C GLY A 228 -4.68 16.18 -6.62
N GLU A 229 -4.87 15.67 -5.40
CA GLU A 229 -3.80 15.13 -4.54
C GLU A 229 -4.04 13.67 -4.14
N ASP A 230 -4.91 12.94 -4.85
CA ASP A 230 -5.21 11.55 -4.53
C ASP A 230 -4.03 10.62 -4.88
N PHE A 231 -3.69 9.71 -3.97
CA PHE A 231 -2.83 8.54 -4.23
C PHE A 231 -3.57 7.22 -4.04
N LEU A 232 -4.83 7.28 -3.62
CA LEU A 232 -5.77 6.18 -3.53
C LEU A 232 -7.08 6.57 -4.22
N SER A 233 -7.74 5.64 -4.90
CA SER A 233 -9.07 5.87 -5.47
C SER A 233 -10.14 5.47 -4.44
N PRO A 234 -11.01 6.37 -3.97
CA PRO A 234 -12.07 6.02 -3.05
C PRO A 234 -12.97 4.88 -3.53
N CYS A 235 -13.51 4.97 -4.75
CA CYS A 235 -14.38 3.94 -5.32
C CYS A 235 -13.66 2.60 -5.53
N ILE A 236 -12.45 2.63 -6.08
CA ILE A 236 -11.71 1.40 -6.38
C ILE A 236 -11.20 0.72 -5.09
N ALA A 237 -10.76 1.51 -4.10
CA ALA A 237 -10.35 0.97 -2.80
C ALA A 237 -11.52 0.32 -2.04
N GLU A 238 -12.72 0.91 -2.12
CA GLU A 238 -13.92 0.32 -1.52
C GLU A 238 -14.26 -1.01 -2.18
N ALA A 239 -14.24 -1.07 -3.52
CA ALA A 239 -14.44 -2.32 -4.24
C ALA A 239 -13.38 -3.38 -3.88
N ASP A 240 -12.10 -2.99 -3.77
CA ASP A 240 -11.02 -3.88 -3.37
C ASP A 240 -11.15 -4.36 -1.91
N ALA A 241 -11.64 -3.51 -1.00
CA ALA A 241 -11.93 -3.91 0.38
C ALA A 241 -13.06 -4.94 0.46
N MET A 242 -14.15 -4.72 -0.28
CA MET A 242 -15.35 -5.58 -0.24
C MET A 242 -15.11 -7.00 -0.78
N ARG A 243 -14.16 -7.22 -1.71
CA ARG A 243 -13.80 -8.59 -2.14
C ARG A 243 -13.22 -9.46 -1.01
N ARG A 244 -12.71 -8.82 0.08
CA ARG A 244 -12.17 -9.53 1.25
C ARG A 244 -13.24 -10.01 2.21
N VAL A 245 -14.45 -9.46 2.10
CA VAL A 245 -15.52 -9.70 3.08
C VAL A 245 -16.76 -10.36 2.50
N LEU A 246 -16.94 -10.32 1.18
CA LEU A 246 -18.06 -10.97 0.50
C LEU A 246 -17.58 -12.23 -0.23
N PRO A 247 -18.38 -13.32 -0.20
CA PRO A 247 -18.16 -14.47 -1.09
C PRO A 247 -18.20 -14.05 -2.58
N SER A 248 -17.43 -14.70 -3.44
CA SER A 248 -17.20 -14.28 -4.84
C SER A 248 -18.48 -14.00 -5.64
N LYS A 249 -19.55 -14.81 -5.48
CA LYS A 249 -20.83 -14.58 -6.17
C LYS A 249 -21.57 -13.33 -5.64
N GLU A 250 -21.60 -13.17 -4.32
CA GLU A 250 -22.22 -12.00 -3.66
C GLU A 250 -21.44 -10.74 -4.02
N TYR A 251 -20.10 -10.82 -4.02
CA TYR A 251 -19.22 -9.74 -4.44
C TYR A 251 -19.50 -9.31 -5.89
N ALA A 252 -19.66 -10.26 -6.82
CA ALA A 252 -19.94 -9.97 -8.22
C ALA A 252 -21.29 -9.23 -8.38
N ALA A 253 -22.31 -9.63 -7.63
CA ALA A 253 -23.62 -8.97 -7.63
C ALA A 253 -23.55 -7.57 -7.02
N TRP A 254 -22.91 -7.41 -5.85
CA TRP A 254 -22.68 -6.12 -5.20
C TRP A 254 -21.91 -5.15 -6.11
N LEU A 255 -20.80 -5.62 -6.70
CA LEU A 255 -19.96 -4.80 -7.59
C LEU A 255 -20.73 -4.28 -8.80
N SER A 256 -21.69 -5.05 -9.35
CA SER A 256 -22.52 -4.60 -10.47
C SER A 256 -23.39 -3.39 -10.12
N GLY A 257 -23.86 -3.31 -8.87
CA GLY A 257 -24.61 -2.16 -8.37
C GLY A 257 -23.73 -0.99 -7.94
N PHE A 258 -22.56 -1.31 -7.37
CA PHE A 258 -21.65 -0.31 -6.82
C PHE A 258 -20.82 0.39 -7.90
N LEU A 259 -20.25 -0.36 -8.84
CA LEU A 259 -19.37 0.17 -9.89
C LEU A 259 -19.83 -0.32 -11.27
N PRO A 260 -20.99 0.19 -11.75
CA PRO A 260 -21.58 -0.28 -13.01
C PRO A 260 -20.76 0.08 -14.24
N LYS A 261 -19.91 1.11 -14.15
CA LYS A 261 -19.05 1.60 -15.23
C LYS A 261 -17.67 1.92 -14.68
N PHE A 262 -16.63 1.37 -15.29
CA PHE A 262 -15.21 1.62 -14.94
C PHE A 262 -14.31 1.72 -16.19
N ASP A 263 -14.87 1.53 -17.39
CA ASP A 263 -14.10 1.52 -18.65
C ASP A 263 -13.50 2.88 -19.02
N SER A 264 -13.94 3.95 -18.37
CA SER A 264 -13.40 5.31 -18.56
C SER A 264 -12.11 5.56 -17.80
N LEU A 265 -11.73 4.71 -16.84
CA LEU A 265 -10.49 4.87 -16.09
C LEU A 265 -9.27 4.89 -17.02
N ARG A 266 -8.43 5.90 -16.84
CA ARG A 266 -7.15 6.07 -17.54
C ARG A 266 -6.07 6.37 -16.53
N PRO A 267 -4.80 6.05 -16.82
CA PRO A 267 -3.69 6.52 -16.01
C PRO A 267 -3.65 8.05 -15.96
N GLU A 268 -3.32 8.56 -14.78
CA GLU A 268 -3.13 9.98 -14.56
C GLU A 268 -1.73 10.42 -14.96
N VAL A 269 -1.58 11.70 -15.31
CA VAL A 269 -0.31 12.32 -15.67
C VAL A 269 -0.01 13.43 -14.68
N VAL A 270 1.13 13.34 -14.01
CA VAL A 270 1.63 14.39 -13.12
C VAL A 270 2.20 15.52 -13.97
N VAL A 271 1.69 16.73 -13.79
CA VAL A 271 2.13 17.91 -14.56
C VAL A 271 3.42 18.49 -13.98
N ASP A 272 3.53 18.49 -12.65
CA ASP A 272 4.74 18.92 -11.93
C ASP A 272 5.16 17.85 -10.91
N PRO A 273 6.11 16.98 -11.27
CA PRO A 273 6.58 15.93 -10.35
C PRO A 273 7.47 16.47 -9.22
N SER A 274 7.86 17.75 -9.24
CA SER A 274 8.61 18.38 -8.16
C SER A 274 7.71 18.84 -7.00
N ASP A 275 6.41 19.03 -7.25
CA ASP A 275 5.43 19.26 -6.20
C ASP A 275 5.07 17.94 -5.50
N PRO A 276 5.36 17.80 -4.18
CA PRO A 276 5.18 16.53 -3.47
C PRO A 276 3.71 16.10 -3.38
N LYS A 277 2.76 17.03 -3.47
CA LYS A 277 1.34 16.72 -3.45
C LYS A 277 0.81 16.31 -4.82
N LEU A 278 1.21 17.00 -5.89
CA LEU A 278 0.84 16.63 -7.26
C LEU A 278 1.44 15.27 -7.66
N ALA A 279 2.64 14.94 -7.17
CA ALA A 279 3.28 13.64 -7.34
C ALA A 279 2.47 12.46 -6.77
N HIS A 280 1.47 12.71 -5.91
CA HIS A 280 0.54 11.71 -5.42
C HIS A 280 -0.17 10.94 -6.55
N LEU A 281 -0.46 11.58 -7.67
CA LEU A 281 -1.11 10.93 -8.81
C LEU A 281 -0.27 9.80 -9.45
N ASP A 282 1.06 9.82 -9.31
CA ASP A 282 1.91 8.68 -9.69
C ASP A 282 1.63 7.45 -8.80
N GLY A 283 1.45 7.68 -7.50
CA GLY A 283 1.03 6.65 -6.56
C GLY A 283 -0.39 6.17 -6.81
N LEU A 284 -1.27 7.03 -7.27
CA LEU A 284 -2.63 6.66 -7.67
C LEU A 284 -2.61 5.64 -8.82
N ASN A 285 -1.72 5.80 -9.80
CA ASN A 285 -1.56 4.82 -10.86
C ASN A 285 -1.16 3.45 -10.31
N LEU A 286 -0.19 3.40 -9.38
CA LEU A 286 0.21 2.15 -8.74
C LEU A 286 -0.92 1.53 -7.91
N SER A 287 -1.62 2.33 -7.11
CA SER A 287 -2.69 1.85 -6.23
C SER A 287 -3.91 1.38 -7.01
N ARG A 288 -4.34 2.11 -8.04
CA ARG A 288 -5.39 1.66 -8.95
C ARG A 288 -5.04 0.33 -9.62
N ALA A 289 -3.79 0.14 -10.02
CA ALA A 289 -3.35 -1.11 -10.65
C ALA A 289 -3.56 -2.31 -9.74
N TRP A 290 -3.02 -2.31 -8.50
CA TRP A 290 -3.20 -3.46 -7.60
C TRP A 290 -4.64 -3.65 -7.13
N MET A 291 -5.40 -2.57 -6.93
CA MET A 291 -6.79 -2.66 -6.53
C MET A 291 -7.66 -3.25 -7.63
N LEU A 292 -7.45 -2.86 -8.90
CA LEU A 292 -8.15 -3.44 -10.06
C LEU A 292 -7.80 -4.92 -10.24
N GLU A 293 -6.54 -5.32 -10.04
CA GLU A 293 -6.13 -6.73 -10.01
C GLU A 293 -6.81 -7.48 -8.85
N GLY A 294 -6.89 -6.83 -7.68
CA GLY A 294 -7.61 -7.33 -6.52
C GLY A 294 -9.08 -7.58 -6.82
N ILE A 295 -9.78 -6.60 -7.38
CA ILE A 295 -11.18 -6.69 -7.82
C ILE A 295 -11.35 -7.88 -8.78
N ALA A 296 -10.51 -7.96 -9.81
CA ALA A 296 -10.54 -9.06 -10.78
C ALA A 296 -10.33 -10.43 -10.11
N SER A 297 -9.49 -10.51 -9.07
CA SER A 297 -9.22 -11.75 -8.33
C SER A 297 -10.39 -12.20 -7.44
N GLY A 298 -11.22 -11.25 -6.98
CA GLY A 298 -12.41 -11.51 -6.16
C GLY A 298 -13.62 -12.01 -6.95
N LEU A 299 -13.64 -11.74 -8.26
CA LEU A 299 -14.73 -12.17 -9.14
C LEU A 299 -14.65 -13.66 -9.49
N PRO A 300 -15.78 -14.30 -9.87
CA PRO A 300 -15.74 -15.61 -10.52
C PRO A 300 -14.83 -15.58 -11.76
N LYS A 301 -14.07 -16.65 -12.01
CA LYS A 301 -13.13 -16.71 -13.15
C LYS A 301 -13.80 -16.47 -14.51
N SER A 302 -15.10 -16.82 -14.63
CA SER A 302 -15.91 -16.65 -15.83
C SER A 302 -16.58 -15.27 -15.94
N ASP A 303 -16.38 -14.38 -14.98
CA ASP A 303 -16.99 -13.05 -15.01
C ASP A 303 -16.42 -12.22 -16.18
N PRO A 304 -17.27 -11.68 -17.07
CA PRO A 304 -16.80 -10.96 -18.27
C PRO A 304 -15.99 -9.70 -17.98
N ARG A 305 -16.12 -9.12 -16.78
CA ARG A 305 -15.38 -7.91 -16.36
C ARG A 305 -13.90 -8.17 -16.10
N VAL A 306 -13.51 -9.41 -15.81
CA VAL A 306 -12.11 -9.77 -15.45
C VAL A 306 -11.10 -9.35 -16.52
N ALA A 307 -11.41 -9.55 -17.80
CA ALA A 307 -10.50 -9.18 -18.89
C ALA A 307 -10.31 -7.66 -18.99
N SER A 308 -11.40 -6.88 -18.91
CA SER A 308 -11.34 -5.41 -18.93
C SER A 308 -10.60 -4.84 -17.72
N LEU A 309 -10.90 -5.32 -16.51
CA LEU A 309 -10.23 -4.92 -15.28
C LEU A 309 -8.72 -5.13 -15.36
N ARG A 310 -8.26 -6.30 -15.82
CA ARG A 310 -6.83 -6.59 -15.99
C ARG A 310 -6.17 -5.71 -17.04
N LYS A 311 -6.87 -5.40 -18.14
CA LYS A 311 -6.35 -4.50 -19.18
C LYS A 311 -6.15 -3.09 -18.63
N ILE A 312 -7.12 -2.58 -17.88
CA ILE A 312 -7.04 -1.25 -17.26
C ILE A 312 -5.94 -1.25 -16.19
N ALA A 313 -5.87 -2.29 -15.36
CA ALA A 313 -4.81 -2.45 -14.35
C ALA A 313 -3.41 -2.42 -14.98
N ALA A 314 -3.22 -3.11 -16.10
CA ALA A 314 -1.93 -3.12 -16.82
C ALA A 314 -1.52 -1.71 -17.27
N ALA A 315 -2.43 -0.92 -17.84
CA ALA A 315 -2.14 0.45 -18.25
C ALA A 315 -1.72 1.34 -17.07
N HIS A 316 -2.41 1.24 -15.93
CA HIS A 316 -2.06 1.97 -14.70
C HIS A 316 -0.72 1.49 -14.11
N ARG A 317 -0.46 0.18 -14.13
CA ARG A 317 0.82 -0.42 -13.73
C ARG A 317 1.98 0.17 -14.52
N ASP A 318 1.87 0.16 -15.85
CA ASP A 318 2.94 0.62 -16.74
C ASP A 318 3.24 2.10 -16.51
N ALA A 319 2.21 2.94 -16.40
CA ALA A 319 2.36 4.37 -16.10
C ALA A 319 2.98 4.59 -14.70
N GLY A 320 2.44 3.96 -13.67
CA GLY A 320 2.93 4.13 -12.30
C GLY A 320 4.37 3.64 -12.11
N LEU A 321 4.74 2.50 -12.70
CA LEU A 321 6.13 1.98 -12.61
C LEU A 321 7.14 2.85 -13.35
N ALA A 322 6.75 3.53 -14.42
CA ALA A 322 7.60 4.46 -15.15
C ALA A 322 7.97 5.68 -14.28
N SER A 323 7.09 6.13 -13.40
CA SER A 323 7.30 7.30 -12.52
C SER A 323 8.17 7.01 -11.29
N VAL A 324 8.47 5.75 -10.95
CA VAL A 324 9.30 5.41 -9.79
C VAL A 324 10.79 5.61 -10.12
N THR A 325 11.24 6.85 -10.14
CA THR A 325 12.62 7.22 -10.54
C THR A 325 13.53 7.61 -9.38
N GLY A 326 12.97 8.13 -8.28
CA GLY A 326 13.71 8.71 -7.17
C GLY A 326 14.28 10.11 -7.48
N ALA A 327 13.87 10.75 -8.58
CA ALA A 327 14.37 12.06 -9.00
C ALA A 327 13.96 13.19 -8.03
N HIS A 328 12.79 13.10 -7.41
CA HIS A 328 12.24 14.07 -6.47
C HIS A 328 11.98 13.36 -5.14
N TYR A 329 12.77 13.71 -4.10
CA TYR A 329 12.72 12.99 -2.82
C TYR A 329 11.37 13.10 -2.12
N GLU A 330 10.86 14.33 -1.95
CA GLU A 330 9.64 14.57 -1.17
C GLU A 330 8.38 13.98 -1.82
N GLY A 331 8.30 13.99 -3.15
CA GLY A 331 7.20 13.39 -3.89
C GLY A 331 7.36 11.89 -4.16
N GLY A 332 8.62 11.39 -4.22
CA GLY A 332 8.94 10.06 -4.76
C GLY A 332 9.46 9.02 -3.76
N HIS A 333 9.82 9.42 -2.52
CA HIS A 333 10.45 8.54 -1.53
C HIS A 333 9.60 7.29 -1.18
N TRP A 334 8.29 7.37 -1.30
CA TRP A 334 7.33 6.33 -0.93
C TRP A 334 6.86 5.46 -2.11
N LEU A 335 7.04 5.93 -3.37
CA LEU A 335 6.56 5.22 -4.57
C LEU A 335 7.17 3.82 -4.72
N GLY A 336 8.42 3.63 -4.26
CA GLY A 336 9.06 2.32 -4.24
C GLY A 336 8.27 1.25 -3.49
N SER A 337 7.67 1.61 -2.35
CA SER A 337 6.84 0.68 -1.56
C SER A 337 5.57 0.28 -2.29
N PHE A 338 4.91 1.23 -2.96
CA PHE A 338 3.74 0.97 -3.78
C PHE A 338 4.08 0.08 -4.99
N ALA A 339 5.22 0.35 -5.64
CA ALA A 339 5.71 -0.49 -6.73
C ALA A 339 5.97 -1.93 -6.29
N VAL A 340 6.59 -2.14 -5.12
CA VAL A 340 6.84 -3.47 -4.57
C VAL A 340 5.54 -4.16 -4.15
N TYR A 341 4.58 -3.43 -3.56
CA TYR A 341 3.28 -3.98 -3.20
C TYR A 341 2.55 -4.52 -4.44
N LEU A 342 2.54 -3.74 -5.52
CA LEU A 342 1.96 -4.11 -6.81
C LEU A 342 2.71 -5.29 -7.45
N THR A 343 4.03 -5.16 -7.64
CA THR A 343 4.82 -6.13 -8.44
C THR A 343 4.99 -7.48 -7.78
N THR A 344 4.95 -7.54 -6.44
CA THR A 344 4.99 -8.80 -5.68
C THR A 344 3.60 -9.38 -5.42
N GLY A 345 2.53 -8.74 -5.90
CA GLY A 345 1.15 -9.21 -5.74
C GLY A 345 0.70 -9.30 -4.27
N ARG A 346 1.27 -8.47 -3.37
CA ARG A 346 1.00 -8.59 -1.92
C ARG A 346 -0.49 -8.45 -1.61
N GLY A 347 -1.18 -7.51 -2.26
CA GLY A 347 -2.63 -7.31 -2.10
C GLY A 347 -3.51 -8.42 -2.68
N LEU A 348 -2.93 -9.36 -3.43
CA LEU A 348 -3.66 -10.49 -4.04
C LEU A 348 -3.63 -11.76 -3.18
N LEU A 349 -2.88 -11.77 -2.08
CA LEU A 349 -2.81 -12.93 -1.20
C LEU A 349 -4.21 -13.22 -0.67
N ARG A 350 -4.76 -14.35 -1.08
CA ARG A 350 -6.00 -14.89 -0.50
C ARG A 350 -5.63 -15.37 0.89
N LEU A 351 -6.35 -14.85 1.89
CA LEU A 351 -6.34 -15.50 3.21
C LEU A 351 -6.93 -16.91 3.04
N PRO A 352 -6.34 -17.92 3.65
CA PRO A 352 -6.83 -19.30 3.62
C PRO A 352 -8.27 -19.42 4.10
#